data_7eb9add1d5d46a93375f32865c643baa
#
_entry.id   7eb9add1d5d46a93375f32865c643baa
#
_cell.length_a   1.000
_cell.length_b   1.000
_cell.length_c   1.000
_cell.angle_alpha   90.00
_cell.angle_beta   90.00
_cell.angle_gamma   90.00
#
_symmetry.space_group_name_H-M   'P 1'
#
loop_
_entity.id
_entity.type
_entity.pdbx_description
1 polymer ?
#
loop_
_entity_poly.entity_id
_entity_poly.type
_entity_poly.pdbx_seq_one_letter_code
_entity_poly.pdbx_strand_id
1 'polypeptide(L)'
;LKPDDQLICQFGIGKHVDHVVARRAFELLGRPLTYVADIPYLFNNPDHLAPNTAGMMEKVETVSEAGLSLWPEAILAYKSQISSLFDGPEQVREQISGYCSKNGGLRFWNAPDKFS
;
A
#
# COMPACT_ATOMS: atom_id res chain seq x y z
N LEU A 1 -15.19 13.48 -9.23
CA LEU A 1 -14.08 12.84 -9.94
C LEU A 1 -14.08 13.23 -11.41
N LYS A 2 -12.90 13.60 -11.93
CA LYS A 2 -12.72 13.92 -13.35
C LYS A 2 -12.41 12.65 -14.13
N PRO A 3 -12.75 12.61 -15.44
CA PRO A 3 -12.53 11.39 -16.24
C PRO A 3 -11.08 10.92 -16.30
N ASP A 4 -10.11 11.82 -16.21
CA ASP A 4 -8.68 11.50 -16.28
C ASP A 4 -8.00 11.43 -14.91
N ASP A 5 -8.77 11.49 -13.81
CA ASP A 5 -8.23 11.26 -12.47
C ASP A 5 -7.77 9.80 -12.36
N GLN A 6 -6.54 9.63 -11.87
CA GLN A 6 -6.01 8.30 -11.54
C GLN A 6 -6.52 7.89 -10.16
N LEU A 7 -7.14 6.72 -10.07
CA LEU A 7 -7.66 6.21 -8.81
C LEU A 7 -6.68 5.20 -8.22
N ILE A 8 -6.23 5.47 -7.01
CA ILE A 8 -5.31 4.61 -6.27
C ILE A 8 -6.02 4.14 -5.01
N CYS A 9 -6.00 2.83 -4.78
CA CYS A 9 -6.78 2.19 -3.74
C CYS A 9 -5.94 1.15 -3.01
N GLN A 10 -6.15 1.00 -1.70
CA GLN A 10 -5.51 -0.04 -0.92
C GLN A 10 -6.24 -1.37 -1.13
N PHE A 11 -5.49 -2.50 -1.02
CA PHE A 11 -6.08 -3.83 -1.15
C PHE A 11 -7.01 -4.22 0.00
N GLY A 12 -6.79 -3.66 1.19
CA GLY A 12 -7.46 -4.09 2.42
C GLY A 12 -6.68 -5.17 3.17
N ILE A 13 -5.37 -5.25 2.96
CA ILE A 13 -4.49 -6.17 3.69
C ILE A 13 -4.55 -5.83 5.18
N GLY A 14 -4.65 -6.86 6.02
CA GLY A 14 -4.88 -6.69 7.46
C GLY A 14 -6.36 -6.55 7.81
N LYS A 15 -7.24 -6.47 6.81
CA LYS A 15 -8.71 -6.43 6.96
C LYS A 15 -9.22 -5.26 7.80
N HIS A 16 -8.49 -4.14 7.81
CA HIS A 16 -8.99 -2.92 8.44
C HIS A 16 -10.27 -2.49 7.72
N VAL A 17 -11.34 -2.27 8.48
CA VAL A 17 -12.67 -2.07 7.92
C VAL A 17 -12.74 -0.88 6.96
N ASP A 18 -12.06 0.21 7.28
CA ASP A 18 -12.04 1.41 6.43
C ASP A 18 -11.41 1.13 5.08
N HIS A 19 -10.32 0.35 5.05
CA HIS A 19 -9.65 -0.03 3.81
C HIS A 19 -10.50 -0.98 2.97
N VAL A 20 -11.16 -1.94 3.60
CA VAL A 20 -12.04 -2.89 2.92
C VAL A 20 -13.23 -2.16 2.29
N VAL A 21 -13.86 -1.26 3.04
CA VAL A 21 -14.99 -0.45 2.55
C VAL A 21 -14.55 0.46 1.40
N ALA A 22 -13.40 1.12 1.55
CA ALA A 22 -12.87 2.00 0.51
C ALA A 22 -12.61 1.24 -0.79
N ARG A 23 -12.00 0.05 -0.72
CA ARG A 23 -11.77 -0.79 -1.88
C ARG A 23 -13.08 -1.15 -2.60
N ARG A 24 -14.08 -1.57 -1.85
CA ARG A 24 -15.40 -1.90 -2.43
C ARG A 24 -16.02 -0.70 -3.12
N ALA A 25 -15.96 0.46 -2.50
CA ALA A 25 -16.49 1.70 -3.06
C ALA A 25 -15.79 2.06 -4.38
N PHE A 26 -14.47 1.99 -4.42
CA PHE A 26 -13.70 2.27 -5.63
C PHE A 26 -14.03 1.28 -6.75
N GLU A 27 -14.12 0.00 -6.42
CA GLU A 27 -14.44 -1.05 -7.42
C GLU A 27 -15.82 -0.86 -8.04
N LEU A 28 -16.77 -0.35 -7.26
CA LEU A 28 -18.13 -0.07 -7.77
C LEU A 28 -18.18 1.08 -8.78
N LEU A 29 -17.14 1.93 -8.84
CA LEU A 29 -17.07 3.00 -9.84
C LEU A 29 -16.90 2.48 -11.27
N GLY A 30 -16.44 1.24 -11.45
CA GLY A 30 -16.25 0.66 -12.77
C GLY A 30 -15.14 1.31 -13.59
N ARG A 31 -14.19 1.97 -12.94
CA ARG A 31 -13.06 2.66 -13.57
C ARG A 31 -11.77 1.89 -13.33
N PRO A 32 -10.75 2.06 -14.19
CA PRO A 32 -9.44 1.45 -13.95
C PRO A 32 -8.87 1.87 -12.60
N LEU A 33 -8.34 0.91 -11.85
CA LEU A 33 -7.78 1.15 -10.53
C LEU A 33 -6.31 0.74 -10.48
N THR A 34 -5.52 1.52 -9.75
CA THR A 34 -4.18 1.14 -9.32
C THR A 34 -4.26 0.81 -7.84
N TYR A 35 -3.71 -0.34 -7.46
CA TYR A 35 -3.74 -0.80 -6.08
C TYR A 35 -2.37 -0.63 -5.41
N VAL A 36 -2.41 -0.37 -4.12
CA VAL A 36 -1.22 -0.35 -3.26
C VAL A 36 -1.44 -1.29 -2.08
N ALA A 37 -0.35 -1.83 -1.56
CA ALA A 37 -0.40 -2.60 -0.33
C ALA A 37 -0.66 -1.67 0.86
N ASP A 38 -1.36 -2.19 1.85
CA ASP A 38 -1.72 -1.45 3.06
C ASP A 38 -0.51 -1.42 4.00
N ILE A 39 0.37 -0.45 3.83
CA ILE A 39 1.52 -0.25 4.70
C ILE A 39 1.05 0.55 5.93
N PRO A 40 1.32 0.14 7.16
CA PRO A 40 2.22 -0.95 7.56
C PRO A 40 1.56 -2.32 7.78
N TYR A 41 0.27 -2.46 7.55
CA TYR A 41 -0.45 -3.72 7.82
C TYR A 41 0.13 -4.92 7.06
N LEU A 42 0.69 -4.69 5.88
CA LEU A 42 1.35 -5.72 5.09
C LEU A 42 2.46 -6.42 5.87
N PHE A 43 3.20 -5.70 6.69
CA PHE A 43 4.36 -6.25 7.41
C PHE A 43 3.96 -7.35 8.40
N ASN A 44 2.76 -7.25 8.97
CA ASN A 44 2.22 -8.25 9.89
C ASN A 44 1.35 -9.30 9.19
N ASN A 45 1.05 -9.09 7.91
CA ASN A 45 0.18 -9.97 7.13
C ASN A 45 0.75 -10.22 5.73
N PRO A 46 2.02 -10.64 5.62
CA PRO A 46 2.67 -10.77 4.30
C PRO A 46 1.99 -11.78 3.38
N ASP A 47 1.34 -12.79 3.95
CA ASP A 47 0.66 -13.85 3.19
C ASP A 47 -0.61 -13.35 2.49
N HIS A 48 -1.11 -12.18 2.87
CA HIS A 48 -2.30 -11.61 2.24
C HIS A 48 -2.00 -10.95 0.88
N LEU A 49 -0.72 -10.71 0.57
CA LEU A 49 -0.36 -9.99 -0.67
C LEU A 49 -0.62 -10.85 -1.91
N ALA A 50 -0.11 -12.07 -1.95
CA ALA A 50 -0.18 -12.91 -3.14
C ALA A 50 -1.61 -13.16 -3.63
N PRO A 51 -2.59 -13.50 -2.75
CA PRO A 51 -3.98 -13.67 -3.22
C PRO A 51 -4.58 -12.39 -3.81
N ASN A 52 -4.18 -11.22 -3.31
CA ASN A 52 -4.71 -9.96 -3.80
C ASN A 52 -4.08 -9.51 -5.12
N THR A 53 -2.85 -9.92 -5.42
CA THR A 53 -2.11 -9.48 -6.60
C THR A 53 -2.13 -10.48 -7.74
N ALA A 54 -2.75 -11.64 -7.55
CA ALA A 54 -2.80 -12.69 -8.56
C ALA A 54 -3.39 -12.16 -9.88
N GLY A 55 -2.65 -12.34 -10.97
CA GLY A 55 -3.07 -11.89 -12.30
C GLY A 55 -2.92 -10.40 -12.55
N MET A 56 -2.41 -9.64 -11.59
CA MET A 56 -2.21 -8.20 -11.74
C MET A 56 -0.82 -7.88 -12.29
N MET A 57 -0.70 -6.72 -12.93
CA MET A 57 0.57 -6.19 -13.41
C MET A 57 1.19 -5.30 -12.34
N GLU A 58 2.44 -5.58 -11.97
CA GLU A 58 3.16 -4.82 -10.98
C GLU A 58 4.00 -3.73 -11.62
N LYS A 59 4.03 -2.56 -10.98
CA LYS A 59 4.92 -1.45 -11.32
C LYS A 59 5.60 -0.97 -10.05
N VAL A 60 6.89 -0.64 -10.14
CA VAL A 60 7.66 -0.13 -9.00
C VAL A 60 8.08 1.31 -9.28
N GLU A 61 7.84 2.18 -8.32
CA GLU A 61 8.31 3.57 -8.36
C GLU A 61 9.42 3.75 -7.34
N THR A 62 10.54 4.30 -7.77
CA THR A 62 11.66 4.57 -6.87
C THR A 62 11.28 5.66 -5.87
N VAL A 63 11.74 5.49 -4.62
CA VAL A 63 11.53 6.47 -3.57
C VAL A 63 12.84 7.24 -3.37
N SER A 64 12.77 8.56 -3.36
CA SER A 64 13.95 9.41 -3.15
C SER A 64 14.51 9.23 -1.73
N GLU A 65 15.77 9.64 -1.53
CA GLU A 65 16.37 9.63 -0.18
C GLU A 65 15.55 10.48 0.80
N ALA A 66 15.06 11.63 0.36
CA ALA A 66 14.19 12.47 1.17
C ALA A 66 12.90 11.75 1.53
N GLY A 67 12.30 11.04 0.58
CA GLY A 67 11.09 10.24 0.81
C GLY A 67 11.32 9.11 1.80
N LEU A 68 12.45 8.41 1.68
CA LEU A 68 12.81 7.33 2.62
C LEU A 68 13.02 7.85 4.05
N SER A 69 13.49 9.08 4.19
CA SER A 69 13.66 9.72 5.49
C SER A 69 12.34 10.21 6.08
N LEU A 70 11.49 10.79 5.25
CA LEU A 70 10.23 11.42 5.69
C LEU A 70 9.07 10.44 5.87
N TRP A 71 9.02 9.36 5.12
CA TRP A 71 7.92 8.39 5.19
C TRP A 71 7.79 7.75 6.58
N PRO A 72 8.85 7.20 7.18
CA PRO A 72 8.73 6.68 8.54
C PRO A 72 8.28 7.73 9.54
N GLU A 73 8.78 8.97 9.40
CA GLU A 73 8.38 10.07 10.30
C GLU A 73 6.90 10.41 10.16
N ALA A 74 6.35 10.34 8.93
CA ALA A 74 4.93 10.54 8.71
C ALA A 74 4.10 9.45 9.39
N ILE A 75 4.55 8.19 9.35
CA ILE A 75 3.90 7.08 10.05
C ILE A 75 3.95 7.31 11.56
N LEU A 76 5.11 7.71 12.08
CA LEU A 76 5.31 7.96 13.52
C LEU A 76 4.44 9.10 14.04
N ALA A 77 3.94 9.97 13.17
CA ALA A 77 3.01 11.03 13.58
C ALA A 77 1.65 10.46 14.03
N TYR A 78 1.29 9.25 13.61
CA TYR A 78 0.06 8.57 14.05
C TYR A 78 0.30 7.78 15.34
N LYS A 79 0.57 8.48 16.42
CA LYS A 79 0.99 7.92 17.70
C LYS A 79 0.05 6.88 18.29
N SER A 80 -1.25 7.00 18.06
CA SER A 80 -2.25 6.09 18.59
C SER A 80 -2.15 4.68 17.98
N GLN A 81 -1.55 4.54 16.81
CA GLN A 81 -1.44 3.27 16.09
C GLN A 81 -0.08 2.60 16.24
N ILE A 82 0.94 3.34 16.65
CA ILE A 82 2.33 2.84 16.64
C ILE A 82 2.50 1.67 17.62
N SER A 83 1.97 1.80 18.84
CA SER A 83 2.17 0.78 19.87
C SER A 83 1.49 -0.55 19.55
N SER A 84 0.43 -0.55 18.72
CA SER A 84 -0.26 -1.78 18.31
C SER A 84 0.35 -2.42 17.06
N LEU A 85 1.09 -1.66 16.25
CA LEU A 85 1.62 -2.11 14.97
C LEU A 85 3.13 -2.36 14.98
N PHE A 86 3.86 -1.70 15.87
CA PHE A 86 5.33 -1.74 15.91
C PHE A 86 5.83 -1.82 17.35
N ASP A 87 7.04 -2.37 17.49
CA ASP A 87 7.73 -2.42 18.79
C ASP A 87 8.35 -1.08 19.18
N GLY A 88 8.48 -0.16 18.22
CA GLY A 88 9.03 1.17 18.48
C GLY A 88 9.42 1.91 17.20
N PRO A 89 9.93 3.15 17.33
CA PRO A 89 10.27 3.97 16.17
C PRO A 89 11.31 3.34 15.24
N GLU A 90 12.31 2.65 15.81
CA GLU A 90 13.36 2.02 14.99
C GLU A 90 12.80 0.91 14.11
N GLN A 91 11.83 0.15 14.59
CA GLN A 91 11.19 -0.89 13.79
C GLN A 91 10.44 -0.28 12.59
N VAL A 92 9.78 0.86 12.77
CA VAL A 92 9.13 1.59 11.68
C VAL A 92 10.15 1.92 10.58
N ARG A 93 11.28 2.51 10.97
CA ARG A 93 12.34 2.90 10.03
C ARG A 93 12.93 1.70 9.31
N GLU A 94 13.22 0.64 10.03
CA GLU A 94 13.78 -0.60 9.47
C GLU A 94 12.82 -1.27 8.49
N GLN A 95 11.54 -1.34 8.81
CA GLN A 95 10.57 -1.99 7.95
C GLN A 95 10.31 -1.21 6.66
N ILE A 96 10.21 0.11 6.73
CA ILE A 96 10.03 0.95 5.55
C ILE A 96 11.27 0.88 4.65
N SER A 97 12.46 1.07 5.23
CA SER A 97 13.70 0.99 4.50
C SER A 97 13.90 -0.38 3.86
N GLY A 98 13.62 -1.45 4.61
CA GLY A 98 13.70 -2.82 4.11
C GLY A 98 12.73 -3.11 2.98
N TYR A 99 11.51 -2.61 3.08
CA TYR A 99 10.51 -2.77 2.02
C TYR A 99 10.98 -2.12 0.71
N CYS A 100 11.44 -0.88 0.77
CA CYS A 100 11.92 -0.16 -0.40
C CYS A 100 13.19 -0.79 -0.97
N SER A 101 14.11 -1.21 -0.12
CA SER A 101 15.36 -1.85 -0.54
C SER A 101 15.11 -3.19 -1.22
N LYS A 102 14.24 -4.03 -0.64
CA LYS A 102 13.91 -5.35 -1.16
C LYS A 102 13.20 -5.28 -2.51
N ASN A 103 12.32 -4.30 -2.69
CA ASN A 103 11.45 -4.22 -3.87
C ASN A 103 11.91 -3.20 -4.90
N GLY A 104 12.94 -2.42 -4.62
CA GLY A 104 13.41 -1.34 -5.50
C GLY A 104 12.60 -0.05 -5.39
N GLY A 105 11.69 0.02 -4.44
CA GLY A 105 10.86 1.19 -4.21
C GLY A 105 9.45 0.83 -3.75
N LEU A 106 8.51 1.69 -4.06
CA LEU A 106 7.09 1.50 -3.73
C LEU A 106 6.40 0.73 -4.87
N ARG A 107 5.67 -0.31 -4.52
CA ARG A 107 5.01 -1.20 -5.48
C ARG A 107 3.57 -0.80 -5.71
N PHE A 108 3.16 -0.84 -6.97
CA PHE A 108 1.78 -0.62 -7.41
C PHE A 108 1.32 -1.78 -8.28
N TRP A 109 0.04 -2.06 -8.28
CA TRP A 109 -0.55 -3.12 -9.08
C TRP A 109 -1.77 -2.62 -9.84
N ASN A 110 -1.85 -2.98 -11.12
CA ASN A 110 -3.00 -2.68 -11.95
C ASN A 110 -3.74 -3.97 -12.25
N ALA A 111 -5.05 -3.93 -12.11
CA ALA A 111 -5.89 -5.05 -12.52
C ALA A 111 -5.76 -5.27 -14.03
N PRO A 112 -5.84 -6.53 -14.51
CA PRO A 112 -5.82 -6.77 -15.94
C PRO A 112 -7.02 -6.10 -16.60
N ASP A 113 -6.80 -5.55 -17.81
CA ASP A 113 -7.88 -4.96 -18.60
C ASP A 113 -8.89 -6.05 -18.94
N LYS A 114 -10.17 -5.80 -18.69
CA LYS A 114 -11.25 -6.73 -18.96
C LYS A 114 -11.43 -7.01 -20.45
N PHE A 115 -10.88 -6.14 -21.28
CA PHE A 115 -11.04 -6.21 -22.73
C PHE A 115 -9.75 -6.57 -23.47
N SER A 116 -8.70 -6.88 -22.74
CA SER A 116 -7.40 -7.26 -23.33
C SER A 116 -7.31 -8.77 -23.54
#